data_e5358ae6408dca0d5253d2e548422323
#
_entry.id   e5358ae6408dca0d5253d2e548422323
#
_cell.length_a   1.000
_cell.length_b   1.000
_cell.length_c   1.000
_cell.angle_alpha   90.00
_cell.angle_beta   90.00
_cell.angle_gamma   90.00
#
_symmetry.space_group_name_H-M   'P 1'
#
loop_
_entity.id
_entity.type
_entity.pdbx_description
1 polymer ?
#
loop_
_entity_poly.entity_id
_entity_poly.type
_entity_poly.pdbx_seq_one_letter_code
_entity_poly.pdbx_strand_id
1 'polypeptide(L)'
;MFQLVVDDEIVLVLAEERHAQLMTELIKRNQSRLARWEPWAEQPATISSTRAYIRAALEDFLRGCQISTIIALDGGGRFIGRCGLRINPHAGSGDIGYWIDAEYEGRGITRRAAHALVTAAFSELDLKRVDLRTSVENKRSRGLAERLGFSFKGTHARGLRFANRTDDLALYTVTAQEWTAKQP
;
A
#
# COMPACT_ATOMS: atom_id res chain seq x y z
N MET A 1 -0.66 16.43 -12.78
CA MET A 1 -0.66 15.57 -11.58
C MET A 1 -1.12 14.19 -12.03
N PHE A 2 -0.31 13.16 -11.83
CA PHE A 2 -0.70 11.78 -12.12
C PHE A 2 -1.60 11.27 -10.99
N GLN A 3 -2.81 10.87 -11.33
CA GLN A 3 -3.78 10.36 -10.36
C GLN A 3 -4.62 9.24 -10.96
N LEU A 4 -5.02 8.29 -10.12
CA LEU A 4 -6.03 7.30 -10.41
C LEU A 4 -7.28 7.67 -9.61
N VAL A 5 -8.38 7.99 -10.30
CA VAL A 5 -9.68 8.24 -9.66
C VAL A 5 -10.24 6.89 -9.19
N VAL A 6 -10.54 6.79 -7.91
CA VAL A 6 -11.12 5.58 -7.31
C VAL A 6 -12.64 5.66 -7.35
N ASP A 7 -13.17 6.79 -6.89
CA ASP A 7 -14.59 7.13 -6.88
C ASP A 7 -14.77 8.65 -6.67
N ASP A 8 -15.99 9.10 -6.37
CA ASP A 8 -16.32 10.52 -6.17
C ASP A 8 -15.62 11.12 -4.94
N GLU A 9 -15.14 10.32 -3.99
CA GLU A 9 -14.52 10.76 -2.73
C GLU A 9 -12.99 10.62 -2.78
N ILE A 10 -12.47 9.56 -3.41
CA ILE A 10 -11.09 9.10 -3.26
C ILE A 10 -10.34 9.22 -4.59
N VAL A 11 -9.15 9.77 -4.51
CA VAL A 11 -8.15 9.71 -5.58
C VAL A 11 -6.83 9.15 -5.04
N LEU A 12 -6.11 8.39 -5.86
CA LEU A 12 -4.73 7.99 -5.62
C LEU A 12 -3.82 8.93 -6.40
N VAL A 13 -3.05 9.73 -5.68
CA VAL A 13 -2.15 10.73 -6.26
C VAL A 13 -0.73 10.19 -6.24
N LEU A 14 0.01 10.24 -7.35
CA LEU A 14 1.42 9.85 -7.37
C LEU A 14 2.21 10.67 -6.33
N ALA A 15 2.99 10.00 -5.50
CA ALA A 15 3.82 10.68 -4.52
C ALA A 15 4.95 11.43 -5.22
N GLU A 16 5.03 12.74 -4.99
CA GLU A 16 6.04 13.65 -5.53
C GLU A 16 6.82 14.32 -4.39
N GLU A 17 8.05 14.77 -4.63
CA GLU A 17 8.91 15.38 -3.58
C GLU A 17 8.26 16.57 -2.86
N ARG A 18 7.42 17.34 -3.55
CA ARG A 18 6.66 18.46 -2.95
C ARG A 18 5.67 17.99 -1.87
N HIS A 19 5.28 16.72 -1.87
CA HIS A 19 4.38 16.14 -0.86
C HIS A 19 5.12 15.70 0.41
N ALA A 20 6.46 15.78 0.44
CA ALA A 20 7.25 15.22 1.54
C ALA A 20 6.90 15.81 2.92
N GLN A 21 6.62 17.11 3.01
CA GLN A 21 6.25 17.73 4.29
C GLN A 21 4.93 17.18 4.80
N LEU A 22 3.85 17.25 3.99
CA LEU A 22 2.52 16.76 4.38
C LEU A 22 2.53 15.27 4.72
N MET A 23 3.27 14.45 3.94
CA MET A 23 3.43 13.03 4.23
C MET A 23 4.18 12.78 5.53
N THR A 24 5.21 13.58 5.83
CA THR A 24 5.94 13.47 7.10
C THR A 24 5.04 13.77 8.29
N GLU A 25 4.24 14.83 8.21
CA GLU A 25 3.28 15.20 9.27
C GLU A 25 2.24 14.09 9.48
N LEU A 26 1.72 13.52 8.38
CA LEU A 26 0.78 12.42 8.42
C LEU A 26 1.39 11.15 9.06
N ILE A 27 2.64 10.81 8.70
CA ILE A 27 3.36 9.68 9.30
C ILE A 27 3.59 9.92 10.80
N LYS A 28 4.08 11.10 11.20
CA LYS A 28 4.33 11.44 12.60
C LYS A 28 3.07 11.31 13.46
N ARG A 29 1.93 11.79 12.96
CA ARG A 29 0.64 11.69 13.65
C ARG A 29 0.21 10.24 13.88
N ASN A 30 0.65 9.33 13.03
CA ASN A 30 0.32 7.90 13.08
C ASN A 30 1.51 7.01 13.51
N GLN A 31 2.63 7.58 13.95
CA GLN A 31 3.91 6.92 14.15
C GLN A 31 3.81 5.66 15.00
N SER A 32 3.27 5.75 16.21
CA SER A 32 3.18 4.62 17.14
C SER A 32 2.32 3.48 16.60
N ARG A 33 1.26 3.81 15.88
CA ARG A 33 0.36 2.84 15.28
C ARG A 33 0.99 2.15 14.07
N LEU A 34 1.71 2.91 13.23
CA LEU A 34 2.43 2.37 12.08
C LEU A 34 3.59 1.48 12.52
N ALA A 35 4.38 1.89 13.50
CA ALA A 35 5.50 1.12 14.04
C ALA A 35 5.10 -0.25 14.60
N ARG A 36 3.83 -0.43 14.96
CA ARG A 36 3.32 -1.74 15.38
C ARG A 36 3.35 -2.76 14.24
N TRP A 37 3.14 -2.34 12.99
CA TRP A 37 2.96 -3.23 11.84
C TRP A 37 4.02 -3.07 10.75
N GLU A 38 4.71 -1.94 10.74
CA GLU A 38 5.61 -1.52 9.68
C GLU A 38 7.00 -1.25 10.25
N PRO A 39 8.00 -2.13 10.00
CA PRO A 39 9.36 -1.95 10.52
C PRO A 39 9.98 -0.59 10.17
N TRP A 40 9.71 -0.06 8.98
CA TRP A 40 10.22 1.25 8.57
C TRP A 40 9.72 2.41 9.45
N ALA A 41 8.58 2.24 10.12
CA ALA A 41 7.99 3.26 10.97
C ALA A 41 8.53 3.25 12.42
N GLU A 42 9.43 2.34 12.76
CA GLU A 42 10.10 2.34 14.09
C GLU A 42 11.01 3.56 14.27
N GLN A 43 11.57 4.07 13.19
CA GLN A 43 12.36 5.30 13.22
C GLN A 43 11.48 6.53 12.98
N PRO A 44 11.71 7.64 13.73
CA PRO A 44 10.96 8.88 13.51
C PRO A 44 11.08 9.38 12.09
N ALA A 45 9.95 9.67 11.46
CA ALA A 45 9.94 10.27 10.14
C ALA A 45 10.47 11.70 10.17
N THR A 46 11.31 12.05 9.21
CA THR A 46 11.78 13.40 8.94
C THR A 46 11.42 13.81 7.52
N ILE A 47 11.36 15.12 7.24
CA ILE A 47 11.12 15.60 5.87
C ILE A 47 12.20 15.06 4.92
N SER A 48 13.44 14.99 5.39
CA SER A 48 14.57 14.49 4.59
C SER A 48 14.39 13.00 4.26
N SER A 49 14.07 12.15 5.25
CA SER A 49 13.88 10.71 5.03
C SER A 49 12.65 10.44 4.15
N THR A 50 11.55 11.17 4.36
CA THR A 50 10.35 11.05 3.53
C THR A 50 10.62 11.49 2.09
N ARG A 51 11.34 12.58 1.89
CA ARG A 51 11.74 13.05 0.56
C ARG A 51 12.65 12.05 -0.15
N ALA A 52 13.63 11.49 0.56
CA ALA A 52 14.52 10.47 0.00
C ALA A 52 13.74 9.21 -0.42
N TYR A 53 12.78 8.77 0.41
CA TYR A 53 11.87 7.66 0.06
C TYR A 53 11.06 7.98 -1.20
N ILE A 54 10.44 9.17 -1.29
CA ILE A 54 9.63 9.56 -2.45
C ILE A 54 10.50 9.60 -3.72
N ARG A 55 11.72 10.14 -3.64
CA ARG A 55 12.66 10.18 -4.77
C ARG A 55 13.00 8.79 -5.25
N ALA A 56 13.37 7.88 -4.36
CA ALA A 56 13.65 6.49 -4.72
C ALA A 56 12.41 5.81 -5.34
N ALA A 57 11.22 6.06 -4.81
CA ALA A 57 9.98 5.54 -5.37
C ALA A 57 9.66 6.08 -6.77
N LEU A 58 10.01 7.33 -7.07
CA LEU A 58 9.88 7.90 -8.41
C LEU A 58 10.90 7.33 -9.40
N GLU A 59 12.13 7.07 -8.95
CA GLU A 59 13.13 6.37 -9.75
C GLU A 59 12.67 4.94 -10.08
N ASP A 60 12.11 4.23 -9.11
CA ASP A 60 11.53 2.90 -9.32
C ASP A 60 10.28 2.93 -10.22
N PHE A 61 9.48 4.00 -10.15
CA PHE A 61 8.35 4.22 -11.05
C PHE A 61 8.81 4.33 -12.51
N LEU A 62 9.85 5.10 -12.77
CA LEU A 62 10.42 5.22 -14.12
C LEU A 62 10.99 3.90 -14.67
N ARG A 63 11.40 2.99 -13.77
CA ARG A 63 11.87 1.64 -14.13
C ARG A 63 10.72 0.61 -14.22
N GLY A 64 9.48 1.01 -13.96
CA GLY A 64 8.35 0.10 -13.89
C GLY A 64 8.36 -0.85 -12.69
N CYS A 65 9.14 -0.53 -11.64
CA CYS A 65 9.33 -1.39 -10.47
C CYS A 65 8.48 -1.00 -9.25
N GLN A 66 7.87 0.20 -9.26
CA GLN A 66 7.02 0.65 -8.15
C GLN A 66 6.00 1.68 -8.60
N ILE A 67 4.81 1.62 -8.00
CA ILE A 67 3.84 2.72 -7.98
C ILE A 67 3.63 3.10 -6.52
N SER A 68 3.97 4.33 -6.14
CA SER A 68 3.76 4.85 -4.79
C SER A 68 2.76 5.99 -4.83
N THR A 69 1.54 5.75 -4.34
CA THR A 69 0.49 6.76 -4.35
C THR A 69 0.07 7.16 -2.93
N ILE A 70 -0.43 8.36 -2.82
CA ILE A 70 -1.05 8.92 -1.63
C ILE A 70 -2.55 8.75 -1.78
N ILE A 71 -3.22 8.22 -0.76
CA ILE A 71 -4.68 8.23 -0.69
C ILE A 71 -5.11 9.64 -0.31
N ALA A 72 -5.90 10.27 -1.15
CA ALA A 72 -6.35 11.62 -0.95
C ALA A 72 -7.87 11.75 -1.15
N LEU A 73 -8.45 12.69 -0.43
CA LEU A 73 -9.84 13.15 -0.55
C LEU A 73 -9.89 14.52 -1.24
N ASP A 74 -11.10 15.01 -1.45
CA ASP A 74 -11.35 16.36 -1.97
C ASP A 74 -10.57 16.64 -3.29
N GLY A 75 -10.62 15.69 -4.24
CA GLY A 75 -9.93 15.83 -5.52
C GLY A 75 -8.39 15.85 -5.42
N GLY A 76 -7.83 15.37 -4.33
CA GLY A 76 -6.37 15.36 -4.08
C GLY A 76 -5.89 16.42 -3.09
N GLY A 77 -6.79 17.20 -2.49
CA GLY A 77 -6.44 18.28 -1.55
C GLY A 77 -6.10 17.80 -0.14
N ARG A 78 -6.62 16.65 0.31
CA ARG A 78 -6.46 16.16 1.67
C ARG A 78 -5.82 14.77 1.68
N PHE A 79 -4.59 14.68 2.14
CA PHE A 79 -3.85 13.42 2.26
C PHE A 79 -4.23 12.67 3.55
N ILE A 80 -4.58 11.39 3.41
CA ILE A 80 -5.09 10.58 4.51
C ILE A 80 -4.41 9.21 4.63
N GLY A 81 -3.49 8.88 3.75
CA GLY A 81 -2.80 7.58 3.78
C GLY A 81 -1.96 7.34 2.54
N ARG A 82 -1.54 6.12 2.40
CA ARG A 82 -0.75 5.64 1.25
C ARG A 82 -1.30 4.30 0.77
N CYS A 83 -1.32 4.13 -0.54
CA CYS A 83 -1.46 2.84 -1.21
C CYS A 83 -0.38 2.73 -2.27
N GLY A 84 0.26 1.57 -2.42
CA GLY A 84 1.32 1.43 -3.39
C GLY A 84 1.55 -0.02 -3.78
N LEU A 85 2.21 -0.20 -4.90
CA LEU A 85 2.51 -1.49 -5.48
C LEU A 85 4.01 -1.56 -5.79
N ARG A 86 4.73 -2.52 -5.22
CA ARG A 86 6.07 -2.91 -5.68
C ARG A 86 5.90 -3.94 -6.77
N ILE A 87 6.61 -3.78 -7.87
CA ILE A 87 6.45 -4.59 -9.08
C ILE A 87 7.74 -5.34 -9.35
N ASN A 88 7.63 -6.61 -9.64
CA ASN A 88 8.68 -7.40 -10.26
C ASN A 88 8.29 -7.64 -11.73
N PRO A 89 8.81 -6.85 -12.68
CA PRO A 89 8.43 -6.95 -14.09
C PRO A 89 8.79 -8.32 -14.69
N HIS A 90 9.90 -8.91 -14.25
CA HIS A 90 10.35 -10.23 -14.77
C HIS A 90 9.42 -11.37 -14.32
N ALA A 91 8.86 -11.27 -13.12
CA ALA A 91 7.92 -12.26 -12.61
C ALA A 91 6.47 -11.95 -12.99
N GLY A 92 6.19 -10.77 -13.55
CA GLY A 92 4.83 -10.30 -13.80
C GLY A 92 4.00 -10.23 -12.50
N SER A 93 4.61 -9.84 -11.38
CA SER A 93 3.95 -9.83 -10.07
C SER A 93 4.09 -8.50 -9.36
N GLY A 94 3.11 -8.19 -8.51
CA GLY A 94 3.11 -7.02 -7.65
C GLY A 94 2.96 -7.39 -6.18
N ASP A 95 3.39 -6.51 -5.28
CA ASP A 95 3.23 -6.62 -3.83
C ASP A 95 2.58 -5.33 -3.32
N ILE A 96 1.31 -5.42 -2.94
CA ILE A 96 0.54 -4.25 -2.50
C ILE A 96 0.77 -3.95 -1.02
N GLY A 97 1.02 -2.67 -0.72
CA GLY A 97 1.13 -2.16 0.64
C GLY A 97 0.29 -0.90 0.83
N TYR A 98 -0.30 -0.74 2.00
CA TYR A 98 -1.14 0.41 2.32
C TYR A 98 -1.15 0.73 3.81
N TRP A 99 -1.45 1.97 4.12
CA TRP A 99 -1.85 2.42 5.44
C TRP A 99 -2.74 3.66 5.33
N ILE A 100 -3.51 3.92 6.36
CA ILE A 100 -4.43 5.06 6.42
C ILE A 100 -4.32 5.74 7.79
N ASP A 101 -4.58 7.03 7.83
CA ASP A 101 -4.69 7.78 9.08
C ASP A 101 -5.79 7.20 9.98
N ALA A 102 -5.52 7.15 11.29
CA ALA A 102 -6.44 6.60 12.29
C ALA A 102 -7.84 7.23 12.23
N GLU A 103 -7.93 8.53 11.93
CA GLU A 103 -9.19 9.26 11.83
C GLU A 103 -10.11 8.77 10.69
N TYR A 104 -9.54 8.06 9.71
CA TYR A 104 -10.24 7.58 8.52
C TYR A 104 -10.41 6.05 8.50
N GLU A 105 -10.02 5.36 9.56
CA GLU A 105 -10.24 3.92 9.68
C GLU A 105 -11.73 3.55 9.73
N GLY A 106 -12.06 2.34 9.33
CA GLY A 106 -13.44 1.82 9.40
C GLY A 106 -14.38 2.31 8.30
N ARG A 107 -13.97 3.25 7.45
CA ARG A 107 -14.80 3.85 6.38
C ARG A 107 -14.70 3.13 5.03
N GLY A 108 -14.01 2.00 4.96
CA GLY A 108 -13.82 1.24 3.71
C GLY A 108 -12.87 1.88 2.69
N ILE A 109 -12.27 3.04 3.00
CA ILE A 109 -11.41 3.80 2.08
C ILE A 109 -10.24 2.97 1.59
N THR A 110 -9.49 2.34 2.50
CA THR A 110 -8.34 1.50 2.13
C THR A 110 -8.74 0.35 1.21
N ARG A 111 -9.94 -0.25 1.41
CA ARG A 111 -10.44 -1.31 0.54
C ARG A 111 -10.70 -0.80 -0.87
N ARG A 112 -11.37 0.35 -1.02
CA ARG A 112 -11.65 0.96 -2.33
C ARG A 112 -10.35 1.36 -3.04
N ALA A 113 -9.42 2.01 -2.33
CA ALA A 113 -8.11 2.39 -2.85
C ALA A 113 -7.27 1.19 -3.31
N ALA A 114 -7.18 0.15 -2.48
CA ALA A 114 -6.45 -1.07 -2.82
C ALA A 114 -7.12 -1.82 -3.98
N HIS A 115 -8.45 -1.88 -4.02
CA HIS A 115 -9.20 -2.48 -5.13
C HIS A 115 -8.88 -1.79 -6.45
N ALA A 116 -8.95 -0.45 -6.50
CA ALA A 116 -8.65 0.31 -7.71
C ALA A 116 -7.20 0.09 -8.18
N LEU A 117 -6.22 0.08 -7.25
CA LEU A 117 -4.82 -0.13 -7.62
C LEU A 117 -4.55 -1.56 -8.10
N VAL A 118 -5.18 -2.59 -7.51
CA VAL A 118 -5.08 -3.98 -7.98
C VAL A 118 -5.75 -4.15 -9.33
N THR A 119 -6.90 -3.49 -9.56
CA THR A 119 -7.56 -3.50 -10.87
C THR A 119 -6.63 -2.91 -11.93
N ALA A 120 -6.04 -1.74 -11.69
CA ALA A 120 -5.08 -1.11 -12.60
C ALA A 120 -3.83 -2.00 -12.81
N ALA A 121 -3.37 -2.71 -11.77
CA ALA A 121 -2.25 -3.65 -11.88
C ALA A 121 -2.51 -4.76 -12.90
N PHE A 122 -3.74 -5.25 -12.99
CA PHE A 122 -4.11 -6.30 -13.94
C PHE A 122 -4.51 -5.74 -15.32
N SER A 123 -5.25 -4.61 -15.37
CA SER A 123 -5.79 -4.08 -16.63
C SER A 123 -4.80 -3.21 -17.43
N GLU A 124 -3.86 -2.53 -16.74
CA GLU A 124 -2.98 -1.55 -17.36
C GLU A 124 -1.50 -1.95 -17.32
N LEU A 125 -1.10 -2.77 -16.32
CA LEU A 125 0.29 -3.20 -16.15
C LEU A 125 0.53 -4.66 -16.52
N ASP A 126 -0.49 -5.39 -16.99
CA ASP A 126 -0.44 -6.79 -17.39
C ASP A 126 0.17 -7.75 -16.34
N LEU A 127 0.04 -7.40 -15.04
CA LEU A 127 0.53 -8.28 -13.99
C LEU A 127 -0.30 -9.57 -13.96
N LYS A 128 0.36 -10.68 -13.68
CA LYS A 128 -0.29 -12.00 -13.56
C LYS A 128 -0.79 -12.27 -12.14
N ARG A 129 -0.18 -11.61 -11.16
CA ARG A 129 -0.42 -11.86 -9.75
C ARG A 129 -0.14 -10.63 -8.90
N VAL A 130 -0.95 -10.43 -7.87
CA VAL A 130 -0.67 -9.46 -6.80
C VAL A 130 -0.64 -10.19 -5.47
N ASP A 131 0.40 -9.95 -4.70
CA ASP A 131 0.63 -10.48 -3.36
C ASP A 131 0.32 -9.38 -2.32
N LEU A 132 -0.07 -9.80 -1.12
CA LEU A 132 -0.21 -8.96 0.05
C LEU A 132 0.44 -9.67 1.23
N ARG A 133 1.38 -8.99 1.88
CA ARG A 133 2.14 -9.52 3.01
C ARG A 133 1.88 -8.69 4.25
N THR A 134 1.60 -9.35 5.37
CA THR A 134 1.33 -8.67 6.62
C THR A 134 1.68 -9.58 7.82
N SER A 135 1.86 -9.02 9.02
CA SER A 135 1.98 -9.82 10.23
C SER A 135 0.74 -10.70 10.43
N VAL A 136 0.92 -11.94 10.88
CA VAL A 136 -0.21 -12.84 11.24
C VAL A 136 -1.11 -12.22 12.29
N GLU A 137 -0.56 -11.35 13.15
CA GLU A 137 -1.28 -10.64 14.21
C GLU A 137 -2.07 -9.43 13.68
N ASN A 138 -1.79 -8.96 12.47
CA ASN A 138 -2.51 -7.84 11.88
C ASN A 138 -3.86 -8.27 11.30
N LYS A 139 -4.80 -8.61 12.18
CA LYS A 139 -6.14 -9.09 11.82
C LYS A 139 -6.89 -8.15 10.88
N ARG A 140 -6.64 -6.83 10.98
CA ARG A 140 -7.28 -5.83 10.10
C ARG A 140 -6.80 -5.96 8.66
N SER A 141 -5.48 -6.03 8.45
CA SER A 141 -4.90 -6.19 7.11
C SER A 141 -5.27 -7.54 6.50
N ARG A 142 -5.24 -8.62 7.30
CA ARG A 142 -5.67 -9.95 6.87
C ARG A 142 -7.13 -9.96 6.44
N GLY A 143 -8.03 -9.45 7.26
CA GLY A 143 -9.46 -9.35 6.91
C GLY A 143 -9.73 -8.43 5.71
N LEU A 144 -8.87 -7.44 5.45
CA LEU A 144 -8.97 -6.63 4.23
C LEU A 144 -8.54 -7.44 3.01
N ALA A 145 -7.46 -8.21 3.08
CA ALA A 145 -7.03 -9.11 2.01
C ALA A 145 -8.14 -10.09 1.61
N GLU A 146 -8.78 -10.72 2.60
CA GLU A 146 -9.89 -11.65 2.40
C GLU A 146 -11.10 -10.97 1.74
N ARG A 147 -11.49 -9.77 2.20
CA ARG A 147 -12.60 -8.99 1.59
C ARG A 147 -12.29 -8.47 0.18
N LEU A 148 -11.02 -8.34 -0.17
CA LEU A 148 -10.58 -8.05 -1.54
C LEU A 148 -10.53 -9.31 -2.42
N GLY A 149 -10.76 -10.48 -1.84
CA GLY A 149 -10.75 -11.74 -2.58
C GLY A 149 -9.38 -12.38 -2.74
N PHE A 150 -8.38 -11.92 -1.98
CA PHE A 150 -7.08 -12.60 -1.91
C PHE A 150 -7.21 -13.92 -1.17
N SER A 151 -6.52 -14.95 -1.65
CA SER A 151 -6.45 -16.26 -1.02
C SER A 151 -5.21 -16.35 -0.13
N PHE A 152 -5.38 -16.86 1.08
CA PHE A 152 -4.27 -17.15 1.99
C PHE A 152 -3.41 -18.29 1.43
N LYS A 153 -2.09 -18.09 1.35
CA LYS A 153 -1.13 -19.06 0.78
C LYS A 153 -0.22 -19.70 1.81
N GLY A 154 -0.17 -19.15 3.01
CA GLY A 154 0.67 -19.70 4.08
C GLY A 154 1.31 -18.63 4.95
N THR A 155 2.14 -19.11 5.87
CA THR A 155 2.87 -18.30 6.83
C THR A 155 4.36 -18.54 6.67
N HIS A 156 5.13 -17.46 6.63
CA HIS A 156 6.60 -17.51 6.74
C HIS A 156 6.98 -17.19 8.17
N ALA A 157 7.50 -18.19 8.87
CA ALA A 157 7.97 -18.02 10.24
C ALA A 157 9.04 -16.92 10.30
N ARG A 158 8.88 -15.99 11.25
CA ARG A 158 9.82 -14.88 11.47
C ARG A 158 10.08 -14.02 10.23
N GLY A 159 9.09 -13.90 9.33
CA GLY A 159 9.20 -13.22 8.04
C GLY A 159 9.22 -11.70 8.13
N LEU A 160 8.77 -11.11 9.25
CA LEU A 160 8.83 -9.67 9.54
C LEU A 160 9.80 -9.41 10.68
N ARG A 161 10.79 -8.53 10.45
CA ARG A 161 11.80 -8.16 11.44
C ARG A 161 11.63 -6.73 11.88
N PHE A 162 11.47 -6.54 13.18
CA PHE A 162 11.48 -5.27 13.89
C PHE A 162 12.77 -5.16 14.73
N ALA A 163 13.04 -3.99 15.29
CA ALA A 163 14.23 -3.78 16.10
C ALA A 163 14.32 -4.77 17.27
N ASN A 164 13.22 -5.02 17.96
CA ASN A 164 13.17 -5.80 19.20
C ASN A 164 12.28 -7.06 19.11
N ARG A 165 11.73 -7.39 17.94
CA ARG A 165 10.90 -8.58 17.74
C ARG A 165 10.91 -9.07 16.31
N THR A 166 10.47 -10.28 16.12
CA THR A 166 10.13 -10.82 14.79
C THR A 166 8.71 -11.35 14.82
N ASP A 167 7.93 -11.05 13.79
CA ASP A 167 6.59 -11.58 13.60
C ASP A 167 6.57 -12.60 12.47
N ASP A 168 5.66 -13.54 12.54
CA ASP A 168 5.36 -14.39 11.40
C ASP A 168 4.60 -13.58 10.34
N LEU A 169 4.92 -13.83 9.07
CA LEU A 169 4.35 -13.13 7.94
C LEU A 169 3.30 -13.99 7.26
N ALA A 170 2.08 -13.51 7.19
CA ALA A 170 1.01 -14.10 6.39
C ALA A 170 1.11 -13.62 4.95
N LEU A 171 1.09 -14.56 4.00
CA LEU A 171 1.07 -14.30 2.57
C LEU A 171 -0.34 -14.55 2.01
N TYR A 172 -0.86 -13.56 1.31
CA TYR A 172 -2.09 -13.61 0.53
C TYR A 172 -1.79 -13.32 -0.92
N THR A 173 -2.51 -13.96 -1.83
CA THR A 173 -2.30 -13.81 -3.28
C THR A 173 -3.63 -13.77 -4.02
N VAL A 174 -3.70 -12.98 -5.09
CA VAL A 174 -4.75 -13.04 -6.09
C VAL A 174 -4.12 -13.00 -7.48
N THR A 175 -4.64 -13.84 -8.40
CA THR A 175 -4.24 -13.82 -9.81
C THR A 175 -5.18 -12.95 -10.64
N ALA A 176 -4.74 -12.53 -11.83
CA ALA A 176 -5.58 -11.76 -12.75
C ALA A 176 -6.88 -12.52 -13.09
N GLN A 177 -6.80 -13.84 -13.30
CA GLN A 177 -7.96 -14.67 -13.58
C GLN A 177 -8.97 -14.70 -12.41
N GLU A 178 -8.47 -14.88 -11.17
CA GLU A 178 -9.31 -14.89 -9.97
C GLU A 178 -9.94 -13.50 -9.72
N TRP A 179 -9.22 -12.42 -10.05
CA TRP A 179 -9.71 -11.05 -9.92
C TRP A 179 -10.86 -10.76 -10.87
N THR A 180 -10.69 -11.08 -12.14
CA THR A 180 -11.73 -10.89 -13.17
C THR A 180 -12.99 -11.71 -12.87
N ALA A 181 -12.85 -12.95 -12.40
CA ALA A 181 -13.98 -13.81 -12.07
C ALA A 181 -14.82 -13.35 -10.86
N LYS A 182 -14.28 -12.44 -10.02
CA LYS A 182 -14.95 -11.90 -8.83
C LYS A 182 -15.52 -10.49 -9.03
N GLN A 183 -15.32 -9.90 -10.20
CA GLN A 183 -15.97 -8.64 -10.54
C GLN A 183 -17.41 -8.90 -11.01
N PRO A 184 -18.41 -8.12 -10.54
CA PRO A 184 -19.80 -8.30 -10.96
C PRO A 184 -20.03 -7.99 -12.44
#